data_2b10d6f9626054b3cdd4f202302bb55b
#
_entry.id   2b10d6f9626054b3cdd4f202302bb55b
#
_cell.length_a   1.000
_cell.length_b   1.000
_cell.length_c   1.000
_cell.angle_alpha   90.00
_cell.angle_beta   90.00
_cell.angle_gamma   90.00
#
_symmetry.space_group_name_H-M   'P 1'
#
loop_
_entity.id
_entity.type
_entity.pdbx_description
1 polymer ?
#
loop_
_entity_poly.entity_id
_entity_poly.type
_entity_poly.pdbx_seq_one_letter_code
_entity_poly.pdbx_strand_id
1 'polypeptide(L)'
;MDYEKLAEMLFPNIDKNIEYYLKKYPKRDLKEGALVTRVAPSPTGYLHIGTVYQALLNKTLAEQSGGVFLLRIEDTDEKREVKGAADIMYPCLKDFGVEPMEGYVSSDLQIGDYGPYKQSERKEIYQAFCKDLVRMGKAYPCFCSGDDEDDSCDYRKEQKRLGLQTGYYGEWAKCRNLSLEEVEENLKAHKPFKIRIKADGDGEQRIVFTDELRGKISLPKNFIDYVLLKEDGQAVYHLAHLVDDTLMHTSLVVRDESWLPSVPLHMQLFEFANLPHPKYLHTAQILTIDEKTGNARKVSKRYDPWADSRKFLEAGIPSEAIREYLMILLNSGFETFRLNNPLASMGDYQFKISNMNKSGAQFDHEKLNYISKNVISRFSAEKVYNDVLAYSKQYDEELYNLICDKKDYAIKMFSIERGTKKPRKDIASFKDIKNLYYYFFESLFDKKIGYDFEERFNLNDIKTLLSRYVDGYNELDEKDVWFSKIKVLGEDLGFCSDMKVYKENPDKYVGSYADIAGIIRMAITKEKNTPDLYEICKILGKDEIKRRIDLL
;
A
#
# COMPACT_ATOMS: atom_id res chain seq x y z
N MET A 1 33.57 -21.73 32.51
CA MET A 1 32.46 -20.79 32.75
C MET A 1 31.26 -21.58 33.23
N ASP A 2 30.74 -21.28 34.41
CA ASP A 2 29.44 -21.79 34.89
C ASP A 2 28.32 -20.94 34.28
N TYR A 3 27.75 -21.38 33.18
CA TYR A 3 26.74 -20.65 32.43
C TYR A 3 25.39 -20.62 33.16
N GLU A 4 25.07 -21.60 34.01
CA GLU A 4 23.85 -21.59 34.83
C GLU A 4 23.93 -20.42 35.83
N LYS A 5 25.04 -20.35 36.60
CA LYS A 5 25.27 -19.27 37.55
C LYS A 5 25.31 -17.90 36.84
N LEU A 6 25.93 -17.81 35.67
CA LEU A 6 25.99 -16.59 34.86
C LEU A 6 24.56 -16.12 34.49
N ALA A 7 23.71 -17.01 33.99
CA ALA A 7 22.34 -16.69 33.60
C ALA A 7 21.50 -16.19 34.78
N GLU A 8 21.65 -16.81 35.97
CA GLU A 8 20.95 -16.35 37.19
C GLU A 8 21.43 -15.00 37.66
N MET A 9 22.73 -14.70 37.55
CA MET A 9 23.30 -13.40 37.93
C MET A 9 22.80 -12.27 37.03
N LEU A 10 22.66 -12.53 35.71
CA LEU A 10 22.23 -11.53 34.72
C LEU A 10 20.72 -11.29 34.73
N PHE A 11 19.95 -12.33 35.05
CA PHE A 11 18.47 -12.30 35.01
C PHE A 11 17.84 -12.85 36.28
N PRO A 12 18.12 -12.23 37.48
CA PRO A 12 17.67 -12.78 38.77
C PRO A 12 16.15 -12.77 38.95
N ASN A 13 15.43 -11.90 38.22
CA ASN A 13 13.99 -11.74 38.31
C ASN A 13 13.21 -12.49 37.22
N ILE A 14 13.89 -13.25 36.36
CA ILE A 14 13.28 -14.01 35.28
C ILE A 14 13.24 -15.48 35.69
N ASP A 15 12.06 -15.98 36.01
CA ASP A 15 11.80 -17.36 36.42
C ASP A 15 11.30 -18.27 35.30
N LYS A 16 10.87 -17.68 34.19
CA LYS A 16 10.37 -18.39 33.00
C LYS A 16 11.48 -18.66 32.00
N ASN A 17 11.30 -19.68 31.19
CA ASN A 17 12.24 -20.13 30.15
C ASN A 17 11.55 -20.31 28.79
N ILE A 18 12.29 -20.67 27.75
CA ILE A 18 11.77 -20.93 26.40
C ILE A 18 10.66 -21.98 26.45
N GLU A 19 10.83 -23.07 27.19
CA GLU A 19 9.85 -24.18 27.25
C GLU A 19 8.51 -23.71 27.83
N TYR A 20 8.55 -22.86 28.87
CA TYR A 20 7.34 -22.25 29.43
C TYR A 20 6.55 -21.49 28.36
N TYR A 21 7.22 -20.64 27.56
CA TYR A 21 6.54 -19.85 26.55
C TYR A 21 6.08 -20.68 25.35
N LEU A 22 6.78 -21.73 24.97
CA LEU A 22 6.32 -22.68 23.95
C LEU A 22 5.02 -23.40 24.39
N LYS A 23 4.87 -23.69 25.69
CA LYS A 23 3.62 -24.25 26.24
C LYS A 23 2.50 -23.23 26.35
N LYS A 24 2.84 -21.98 26.70
CA LYS A 24 1.88 -20.87 26.79
C LYS A 24 1.29 -20.49 25.43
N TYR A 25 2.08 -20.57 24.38
CA TYR A 25 1.68 -20.29 22.99
C TYR A 25 1.70 -21.57 22.17
N PRO A 26 0.65 -22.42 22.28
CA PRO A 26 0.63 -23.74 21.64
C PRO A 26 0.54 -23.60 20.12
N LYS A 27 0.91 -24.68 19.42
CA LYS A 27 0.83 -24.74 17.95
C LYS A 27 -0.61 -24.45 17.50
N ARG A 28 -0.73 -23.68 16.43
CA ARG A 28 -2.02 -23.32 15.81
C ARG A 28 -2.74 -24.54 15.26
N ASP A 29 -4.05 -24.58 15.41
CA ASP A 29 -4.91 -25.59 14.75
C ASP A 29 -5.24 -25.13 13.34
N LEU A 30 -4.32 -25.38 12.41
CA LEU A 30 -4.44 -25.01 11.01
C LEU A 30 -4.23 -26.25 10.12
N LYS A 31 -4.85 -26.25 8.94
CA LYS A 31 -4.65 -27.30 7.95
C LYS A 31 -3.18 -27.39 7.53
N GLU A 32 -2.74 -28.58 7.15
CA GLU A 32 -1.41 -28.77 6.58
C GLU A 32 -1.20 -27.88 5.35
N GLY A 33 -0.07 -27.18 5.30
CA GLY A 33 0.25 -26.23 4.24
C GLY A 33 -0.29 -24.82 4.44
N ALA A 34 -1.13 -24.57 5.45
CA ALA A 34 -1.59 -23.22 5.79
C ALA A 34 -0.43 -22.34 6.25
N LEU A 35 -0.36 -21.12 5.70
CA LEU A 35 0.73 -20.18 5.98
C LEU A 35 0.32 -19.18 7.05
N VAL A 36 1.16 -19.01 8.04
CA VAL A 36 1.10 -17.90 8.98
C VAL A 36 2.11 -16.86 8.53
N THR A 37 1.63 -15.69 8.14
CA THR A 37 2.42 -14.59 7.64
C THR A 37 2.21 -13.35 8.48
N ARG A 38 3.12 -12.37 8.40
CA ARG A 38 2.99 -11.13 9.17
C ARG A 38 3.52 -9.92 8.42
N VAL A 39 2.89 -8.78 8.66
CA VAL A 39 3.50 -7.48 8.46
C VAL A 39 3.91 -6.91 9.83
N ALA A 40 5.12 -6.38 9.92
CA ALA A 40 5.72 -5.97 11.18
C ALA A 40 6.38 -4.57 11.07
N PRO A 41 5.56 -3.51 10.92
CA PRO A 41 6.07 -2.16 10.78
C PRO A 41 6.56 -1.58 12.10
N SER A 42 7.62 -0.75 12.03
CA SER A 42 7.98 0.15 13.14
C SER A 42 7.10 1.40 13.10
N PRO A 43 6.62 1.91 14.25
CA PRO A 43 5.70 3.05 14.33
C PRO A 43 6.43 4.39 14.14
N THR A 44 7.01 4.61 12.97
CA THR A 44 7.77 5.81 12.60
C THR A 44 6.93 6.85 11.83
N GLY A 45 5.61 6.81 11.99
CA GLY A 45 4.62 7.62 11.29
C GLY A 45 3.74 6.78 10.36
N TYR A 46 3.09 7.40 9.40
CA TYR A 46 2.17 6.72 8.49
C TYR A 46 2.86 5.66 7.63
N LEU A 47 2.08 4.67 7.16
CA LEU A 47 2.61 3.56 6.39
C LEU A 47 3.21 4.02 5.05
N HIS A 48 4.35 3.47 4.73
CA HIS A 48 4.96 3.57 3.41
C HIS A 48 4.21 2.66 2.43
N ILE A 49 4.05 3.07 1.16
CA ILE A 49 3.41 2.22 0.14
C ILE A 49 4.06 0.83 0.02
N GLY A 50 5.36 0.74 0.29
CA GLY A 50 6.07 -0.54 0.38
C GLY A 50 5.59 -1.45 1.52
N THR A 51 5.08 -0.88 2.61
CA THR A 51 4.46 -1.67 3.69
C THR A 51 3.10 -2.22 3.26
N VAL A 52 2.30 -1.42 2.54
CA VAL A 52 1.03 -1.87 1.96
C VAL A 52 1.27 -2.98 0.93
N TYR A 53 2.31 -2.85 0.11
CA TYR A 53 2.77 -3.86 -0.85
C TYR A 53 3.13 -5.19 -0.17
N GLN A 54 3.90 -5.13 0.94
CA GLN A 54 4.24 -6.32 1.73
C GLN A 54 3.00 -6.91 2.41
N ALA A 55 2.12 -6.07 2.97
CA ALA A 55 0.88 -6.51 3.62
C ALA A 55 -0.05 -7.22 2.62
N LEU A 56 -0.20 -6.69 1.41
CA LEU A 56 -0.98 -7.31 0.35
C LEU A 56 -0.47 -8.72 0.01
N LEU A 57 0.85 -8.89 -0.14
CA LEU A 57 1.44 -10.19 -0.41
C LEU A 57 1.23 -11.17 0.75
N ASN A 58 1.51 -10.74 1.98
CA ASN A 58 1.31 -11.54 3.18
C ASN A 58 -0.14 -12.02 3.32
N LYS A 59 -1.11 -11.10 3.15
CA LYS A 59 -2.54 -11.41 3.17
C LYS A 59 -2.91 -12.40 2.08
N THR A 60 -2.48 -12.15 0.84
CA THR A 60 -2.79 -13.03 -0.31
C THR A 60 -2.31 -14.46 -0.07
N LEU A 61 -1.07 -14.64 0.39
CA LEU A 61 -0.49 -15.95 0.65
C LEU A 61 -1.19 -16.67 1.83
N ALA A 62 -1.52 -15.95 2.90
CA ALA A 62 -2.26 -16.50 4.04
C ALA A 62 -3.66 -16.94 3.61
N GLU A 63 -4.43 -16.06 2.98
CA GLU A 63 -5.81 -16.37 2.56
C GLU A 63 -5.87 -17.56 1.59
N GLN A 64 -5.01 -17.59 0.58
CA GLN A 64 -5.03 -18.70 -0.39
C GLN A 64 -4.60 -20.05 0.20
N SER A 65 -3.80 -20.05 1.25
CA SER A 65 -3.41 -21.28 1.95
C SER A 65 -4.40 -21.69 3.06
N GLY A 66 -5.40 -20.86 3.37
CA GLY A 66 -6.29 -21.05 4.52
C GLY A 66 -5.57 -20.84 5.86
N GLY A 67 -4.57 -19.98 5.89
CA GLY A 67 -3.77 -19.62 7.03
C GLY A 67 -4.15 -18.29 7.66
N VAL A 68 -3.18 -17.62 8.32
CA VAL A 68 -3.39 -16.41 9.11
C VAL A 68 -2.41 -15.32 8.68
N PHE A 69 -2.94 -14.11 8.47
CA PHE A 69 -2.14 -12.90 8.29
C PHE A 69 -2.25 -12.02 9.54
N LEU A 70 -1.13 -11.68 10.17
CA LEU A 70 -1.11 -10.89 11.41
C LEU A 70 -0.34 -9.56 11.29
N LEU A 71 -0.70 -8.61 12.16
CA LEU A 71 0.00 -7.34 12.36
C LEU A 71 0.74 -7.36 13.69
N ARG A 72 2.07 -7.18 13.66
CA ARG A 72 2.92 -6.96 14.82
C ARG A 72 3.53 -5.56 14.78
N ILE A 73 3.57 -4.85 15.90
CA ILE A 73 4.21 -3.54 16.01
C ILE A 73 5.63 -3.70 16.55
N GLU A 74 6.62 -3.27 15.78
CA GLU A 74 8.04 -3.29 16.15
C GLU A 74 8.49 -1.91 16.66
N ASP A 75 8.22 -1.65 17.93
CA ASP A 75 8.41 -0.37 18.62
C ASP A 75 9.58 -0.38 19.64
N THR A 76 10.51 -1.30 19.50
CA THR A 76 11.67 -1.40 20.42
C THR A 76 12.72 -0.30 20.20
N ASP A 77 12.58 0.54 19.19
CA ASP A 77 13.45 1.70 18.93
C ASP A 77 12.70 3.01 19.28
N GLU A 78 12.76 3.37 20.56
CA GLU A 78 12.09 4.58 21.09
C GLU A 78 12.57 5.88 20.40
N LYS A 79 13.82 5.92 19.90
CA LYS A 79 14.38 7.13 19.24
C LYS A 79 13.63 7.45 17.92
N ARG A 80 13.05 6.45 17.27
CA ARG A 80 12.33 6.60 16.00
C ARG A 80 10.81 6.50 16.13
N GLU A 81 10.31 6.15 17.30
CA GLU A 81 8.88 6.04 17.53
C GLU A 81 8.21 7.42 17.46
N VAL A 82 7.12 7.50 16.68
CA VAL A 82 6.23 8.67 16.65
C VAL A 82 5.01 8.36 17.50
N LYS A 83 4.74 9.18 18.51
CA LYS A 83 3.61 8.98 19.42
C LYS A 83 2.30 8.83 18.65
N GLY A 84 1.55 7.77 18.95
CA GLY A 84 0.28 7.44 18.31
C GLY A 84 0.40 6.79 16.93
N ALA A 85 1.62 6.62 16.39
CA ALA A 85 1.80 5.99 15.08
C ALA A 85 1.40 4.50 15.07
N ALA A 86 1.50 3.79 16.18
CA ALA A 86 1.07 2.41 16.27
C ALA A 86 -0.45 2.28 16.01
N ASP A 87 -1.27 3.16 16.60
CA ASP A 87 -2.73 3.11 16.54
C ASP A 87 -3.32 3.42 15.16
N ILE A 88 -2.54 4.01 14.26
CA ILE A 88 -2.96 4.28 12.88
C ILE A 88 -2.60 3.16 11.90
N MET A 89 -1.79 2.16 12.30
CA MET A 89 -1.32 1.10 11.41
C MET A 89 -2.46 0.20 10.93
N TYR A 90 -3.26 -0.32 11.85
CA TYR A 90 -4.39 -1.19 11.54
C TYR A 90 -5.48 -0.46 10.72
N PRO A 91 -5.98 0.72 11.12
CA PRO A 91 -6.89 1.50 10.30
C PRO A 91 -6.37 1.76 8.89
N CYS A 92 -5.10 2.15 8.76
CA CYS A 92 -4.50 2.38 7.45
C CYS A 92 -4.50 1.10 6.58
N LEU A 93 -4.11 -0.05 7.12
CA LEU A 93 -4.18 -1.32 6.38
C LEU A 93 -5.62 -1.67 5.99
N LYS A 94 -6.59 -1.38 6.85
CA LYS A 94 -8.02 -1.56 6.58
C LYS A 94 -8.51 -0.67 5.43
N ASP A 95 -8.13 0.61 5.43
CA ASP A 95 -8.47 1.55 4.35
C ASP A 95 -7.98 1.07 2.99
N PHE A 96 -6.83 0.38 2.97
CA PHE A 96 -6.32 -0.28 1.76
C PHE A 96 -6.93 -1.66 1.49
N GLY A 97 -7.85 -2.16 2.33
CA GLY A 97 -8.45 -3.49 2.19
C GLY A 97 -7.46 -4.65 2.38
N VAL A 98 -6.36 -4.39 3.11
CA VAL A 98 -5.35 -5.40 3.50
C VAL A 98 -5.38 -5.64 5.01
N GLU A 99 -6.56 -5.66 5.59
CA GLU A 99 -6.83 -5.83 7.00
C GLU A 99 -6.25 -7.15 7.53
N PRO A 100 -5.43 -7.10 8.60
CA PRO A 100 -4.95 -8.30 9.28
C PRO A 100 -6.07 -9.05 9.98
N MET A 101 -5.97 -10.38 10.03
CA MET A 101 -6.92 -11.25 10.73
C MET A 101 -6.66 -11.28 12.23
N GLU A 102 -5.42 -10.99 12.64
CA GLU A 102 -4.92 -11.09 14.01
C GLU A 102 -3.84 -10.02 14.21
N GLY A 103 -3.65 -9.56 15.44
CA GLY A 103 -2.57 -8.65 15.78
C GLY A 103 -2.98 -7.44 16.58
N TYR A 104 -2.15 -6.40 16.53
CA TYR A 104 -2.37 -5.13 17.18
C TYR A 104 -3.39 -4.28 16.41
N VAL A 105 -4.41 -3.78 17.11
CA VAL A 105 -5.43 -2.89 16.52
C VAL A 105 -5.27 -1.47 17.05
N SER A 106 -5.17 -1.33 18.36
CA SER A 106 -4.96 -0.04 19.05
C SER A 106 -4.34 -0.30 20.44
N SER A 107 -4.00 0.77 21.16
CA SER A 107 -3.53 0.69 22.55
C SER A 107 -4.43 -0.11 23.48
N ASP A 108 -5.73 -0.14 23.19
CA ASP A 108 -6.75 -0.79 24.02
C ASP A 108 -7.24 -2.12 23.45
N LEU A 109 -6.83 -2.48 22.23
CA LEU A 109 -7.37 -3.65 21.53
C LEU A 109 -6.29 -4.41 20.74
N GLN A 110 -6.18 -5.70 21.01
CA GLN A 110 -5.43 -6.67 20.24
C GLN A 110 -6.34 -7.87 19.93
N ILE A 111 -6.21 -8.47 18.76
CA ILE A 111 -7.03 -9.60 18.30
C ILE A 111 -6.16 -10.84 18.15
N GLY A 112 -6.58 -11.98 18.70
CA GLY A 112 -5.89 -13.28 18.63
C GLY A 112 -5.22 -13.68 19.94
N ASP A 113 -4.71 -14.92 19.98
CA ASP A 113 -4.27 -15.61 21.20
C ASP A 113 -2.75 -15.60 21.39
N TYR A 114 -1.99 -14.99 20.47
CA TYR A 114 -0.52 -15.03 20.45
C TYR A 114 0.13 -13.70 20.83
N GLY A 115 -0.67 -12.79 21.40
CA GLY A 115 -0.21 -11.49 21.89
C GLY A 115 0.66 -11.58 23.17
N PRO A 116 1.16 -10.44 23.64
CA PRO A 116 1.01 -9.10 23.05
C PRO A 116 1.62 -8.99 21.63
N TYR A 117 0.96 -8.21 20.75
CA TYR A 117 1.45 -8.00 19.37
C TYR A 117 2.25 -6.70 19.23
N LYS A 118 2.53 -6.02 20.34
CA LYS A 118 3.42 -4.87 20.43
C LYS A 118 4.70 -5.30 21.15
N GLN A 119 5.85 -5.08 20.55
CA GLN A 119 7.12 -5.63 21.03
C GLN A 119 7.55 -5.05 22.38
N SER A 120 7.30 -3.77 22.64
CA SER A 120 7.58 -3.14 23.95
C SER A 120 6.88 -3.84 25.14
N GLU A 121 5.75 -4.52 24.89
CA GLU A 121 4.99 -5.26 25.89
C GLU A 121 5.52 -6.69 26.14
N ARG A 122 6.56 -7.11 25.41
CA ARG A 122 7.11 -8.49 25.42
C ARG A 122 8.47 -8.60 26.11
N LYS A 123 8.91 -7.57 26.81
CA LYS A 123 10.26 -7.46 27.41
C LYS A 123 10.65 -8.69 28.22
N GLU A 124 9.78 -9.17 29.12
CA GLU A 124 10.02 -10.37 29.94
C GLU A 124 10.25 -11.61 29.07
N ILE A 125 9.50 -11.76 27.99
CA ILE A 125 9.64 -12.89 27.07
C ILE A 125 11.03 -12.88 26.41
N TYR A 126 11.46 -11.72 25.95
CA TYR A 126 12.80 -11.57 25.34
C TYR A 126 13.92 -11.87 26.33
N GLN A 127 13.79 -11.39 27.58
CA GLN A 127 14.74 -11.66 28.64
C GLN A 127 14.81 -13.15 28.99
N ALA A 128 13.68 -13.87 28.99
CA ALA A 128 13.66 -15.30 29.23
C ALA A 128 14.39 -16.09 28.14
N PHE A 129 14.18 -15.74 26.86
CA PHE A 129 14.92 -16.34 25.75
C PHE A 129 16.42 -16.04 25.84
N CYS A 130 16.80 -14.80 26.17
CA CYS A 130 18.21 -14.45 26.39
C CYS A 130 18.84 -15.18 27.55
N LYS A 131 18.13 -15.33 28.69
CA LYS A 131 18.58 -16.10 29.84
C LYS A 131 18.94 -17.53 29.42
N ASP A 132 18.09 -18.18 28.64
CA ASP A 132 18.36 -19.54 28.14
C ASP A 132 19.53 -19.56 27.14
N LEU A 133 19.65 -18.58 26.24
CA LEU A 133 20.83 -18.49 25.35
C LEU A 133 22.13 -18.30 26.13
N VAL A 134 22.13 -17.52 27.23
CA VAL A 134 23.28 -17.41 28.12
C VAL A 134 23.56 -18.72 28.84
N ARG A 135 22.52 -19.40 29.37
CA ARG A 135 22.63 -20.72 30.02
C ARG A 135 23.24 -21.77 29.10
N MET A 136 22.93 -21.71 27.81
CA MET A 136 23.48 -22.58 26.77
C MET A 136 24.88 -22.14 26.28
N GLY A 137 25.44 -21.05 26.81
CA GLY A 137 26.74 -20.52 26.39
C GLY A 137 26.72 -19.89 24.98
N LYS A 138 25.55 -19.53 24.47
CA LYS A 138 25.32 -18.96 23.13
C LYS A 138 25.18 -17.45 23.13
N ALA A 139 25.12 -16.84 24.32
CA ALA A 139 25.12 -15.39 24.53
C ALA A 139 25.95 -15.01 25.76
N TYR A 140 26.34 -13.76 25.86
CA TYR A 140 27.18 -13.26 26.94
C TYR A 140 26.93 -11.77 27.21
N PRO A 141 27.25 -11.27 28.43
CA PRO A 141 27.12 -9.86 28.77
C PRO A 141 28.28 -9.03 28.19
N CYS A 142 27.96 -7.85 27.67
CA CYS A 142 28.93 -6.87 27.18
C CYS A 142 28.78 -5.56 27.95
N PHE A 143 29.83 -5.13 28.65
CA PHE A 143 29.88 -3.92 29.46
C PHE A 143 30.57 -2.74 28.75
N CYS A 144 30.81 -2.85 27.42
CA CYS A 144 31.36 -1.75 26.64
C CYS A 144 30.33 -0.63 26.50
N SER A 145 30.74 0.61 26.73
CA SER A 145 29.96 1.82 26.52
C SER A 145 29.90 2.19 25.03
N GLY A 146 28.83 2.85 24.61
CA GLY A 146 28.63 3.38 23.26
C GLY A 146 27.66 2.56 22.39
N ASP A 147 27.16 3.22 21.35
CA ASP A 147 26.31 2.59 20.33
C ASP A 147 27.17 1.82 19.32
N ASP A 148 26.87 0.54 19.09
CA ASP A 148 27.59 -0.30 18.14
C ASP A 148 27.43 0.17 16.69
N GLU A 149 26.43 0.97 16.41
CA GLU A 149 26.17 1.56 15.10
C GLU A 149 26.94 2.87 14.88
N ASP A 150 27.55 3.42 15.95
CA ASP A 150 28.31 4.64 15.84
C ASP A 150 29.70 4.36 15.22
N ASP A 151 29.89 4.90 14.02
CA ASP A 151 31.19 4.87 13.32
C ASP A 151 32.32 5.60 14.09
N SER A 152 31.99 6.26 15.19
CA SER A 152 32.98 6.92 16.09
C SER A 152 33.74 5.92 16.97
N CYS A 153 33.27 4.66 17.12
CA CYS A 153 33.97 3.65 17.90
C CYS A 153 35.38 3.38 17.34
N ASP A 154 36.40 3.49 18.17
CA ASP A 154 37.81 3.38 17.76
C ASP A 154 38.13 2.07 17.05
N TYR A 155 37.54 0.95 17.48
CA TYR A 155 37.79 -0.33 16.83
C TYR A 155 37.19 -0.41 15.41
N ARG A 156 36.06 0.24 15.15
CA ARG A 156 35.45 0.27 13.81
C ARG A 156 36.27 1.10 12.82
N LYS A 157 36.83 2.23 13.30
CA LYS A 157 37.75 3.04 12.48
C LYS A 157 38.98 2.22 12.10
N GLU A 158 39.52 1.47 13.04
CA GLU A 158 40.70 0.64 12.81
C GLU A 158 40.36 -0.52 11.85
N GLN A 159 39.21 -1.21 12.03
CA GLN A 159 38.75 -2.24 11.08
C GLN A 159 38.61 -1.68 9.67
N LYS A 160 38.00 -0.48 9.51
CA LYS A 160 37.91 0.20 8.20
C LYS A 160 39.28 0.50 7.61
N ARG A 161 40.24 0.99 8.45
CA ARG A 161 41.62 1.27 8.02
C ARG A 161 42.33 0.02 7.53
N LEU A 162 42.04 -1.12 8.15
CA LEU A 162 42.62 -2.44 7.79
C LEU A 162 41.86 -3.13 6.64
N GLY A 163 40.80 -2.55 6.12
CA GLY A 163 39.94 -3.17 5.09
C GLY A 163 39.15 -4.37 5.59
N LEU A 164 38.95 -4.49 6.91
CA LEU A 164 38.19 -5.58 7.53
C LEU A 164 36.70 -5.24 7.60
N GLN A 165 35.88 -6.28 7.70
CA GLN A 165 34.46 -6.09 7.98
C GLN A 165 34.30 -5.43 9.37
N THR A 166 33.49 -4.37 9.43
CA THR A 166 33.22 -3.69 10.70
C THR A 166 32.24 -4.48 11.56
N GLY A 167 32.55 -4.62 12.86
CA GLY A 167 31.70 -5.35 13.79
C GLY A 167 32.41 -5.73 15.08
N TYR A 168 31.66 -6.27 16.04
CA TYR A 168 32.19 -6.73 17.32
C TYR A 168 32.47 -8.25 17.23
N TYR A 169 33.74 -8.62 17.03
CA TYR A 169 34.17 -10.01 16.87
C TYR A 169 35.69 -10.17 17.13
N GLY A 170 36.15 -11.39 17.29
CA GLY A 170 37.55 -11.72 17.45
C GLY A 170 38.24 -10.96 18.59
N GLU A 171 39.38 -10.34 18.32
CA GLU A 171 40.14 -9.51 19.29
C GLU A 171 39.41 -8.21 19.70
N TRP A 172 38.46 -7.75 18.84
CA TRP A 172 37.65 -6.56 19.12
C TRP A 172 36.53 -6.85 20.14
N ALA A 173 36.17 -8.12 20.34
CA ALA A 173 35.10 -8.55 21.24
C ALA A 173 35.60 -8.74 22.68
N LYS A 174 36.03 -7.65 23.31
CA LYS A 174 36.72 -7.63 24.63
C LYS A 174 35.95 -8.34 25.74
N CYS A 175 34.61 -8.26 25.75
CA CYS A 175 33.78 -8.88 26.79
C CYS A 175 33.43 -10.36 26.51
N ARG A 176 33.78 -10.89 25.34
CA ARG A 176 33.37 -12.24 24.90
C ARG A 176 33.86 -13.37 25.81
N ASN A 177 35.03 -13.18 26.43
CA ASN A 177 35.70 -14.19 27.23
C ASN A 177 35.95 -13.76 28.69
N LEU A 178 35.17 -12.83 29.20
CA LEU A 178 35.20 -12.46 30.61
C LEU A 178 34.98 -13.67 31.50
N SER A 179 35.73 -13.80 32.60
CA SER A 179 35.50 -14.80 33.64
C SER A 179 34.22 -14.51 34.43
N LEU A 180 33.72 -15.48 35.19
CA LEU A 180 32.54 -15.28 36.02
C LEU A 180 32.80 -14.21 37.09
N GLU A 181 34.03 -14.17 37.65
CA GLU A 181 34.47 -13.22 38.64
C GLU A 181 34.48 -11.80 38.07
N GLU A 182 35.02 -11.60 36.87
CA GLU A 182 35.04 -10.28 36.19
C GLU A 182 33.61 -9.78 35.88
N VAL A 183 32.69 -10.68 35.50
CA VAL A 183 31.27 -10.35 35.31
C VAL A 183 30.65 -9.92 36.66
N GLU A 184 30.90 -10.70 37.72
CA GLU A 184 30.38 -10.40 39.05
C GLU A 184 30.89 -9.03 39.58
N GLU A 185 32.17 -8.72 39.38
CA GLU A 185 32.75 -7.42 39.74
C GLU A 185 32.06 -6.26 38.95
N ASN A 186 31.85 -6.42 37.65
CA ASN A 186 31.16 -5.42 36.85
C ASN A 186 29.70 -5.21 37.29
N LEU A 187 28.98 -6.29 37.62
CA LEU A 187 27.63 -6.21 38.16
C LEU A 187 27.56 -5.56 39.54
N LYS A 188 28.50 -5.88 40.46
CA LYS A 188 28.62 -5.21 41.78
C LYS A 188 28.96 -3.73 41.64
N ALA A 189 29.67 -3.35 40.59
CA ALA A 189 29.96 -1.96 40.27
C ALA A 189 28.79 -1.25 39.55
N HIS A 190 27.63 -1.92 39.41
CA HIS A 190 26.42 -1.43 38.71
C HIS A 190 26.69 -0.92 37.28
N LYS A 191 27.65 -1.52 36.58
CA LYS A 191 27.89 -1.16 35.18
C LYS A 191 26.72 -1.66 34.30
N PRO A 192 26.18 -0.79 33.45
CA PRO A 192 25.15 -1.24 32.49
C PRO A 192 25.75 -2.25 31.54
N PHE A 193 24.93 -3.18 31.08
CA PHE A 193 25.35 -4.21 30.13
C PHE A 193 24.32 -4.49 29.06
N LYS A 194 24.81 -4.91 27.92
CA LYS A 194 24.03 -5.45 26.79
C LYS A 194 24.24 -6.96 26.74
N ILE A 195 23.31 -7.69 26.13
CA ILE A 195 23.56 -9.12 25.83
C ILE A 195 23.88 -9.25 24.35
N ARG A 196 24.96 -9.97 24.03
CA ARG A 196 25.37 -10.26 22.67
C ARG A 196 25.28 -11.75 22.36
N ILE A 197 24.98 -12.08 21.11
CA ILE A 197 25.17 -13.45 20.61
C ILE A 197 26.67 -13.78 20.67
N LYS A 198 27.00 -15.03 20.98
CA LYS A 198 28.35 -15.58 20.87
C LYS A 198 28.48 -16.31 19.54
N ALA A 199 28.66 -15.56 18.45
CA ALA A 199 28.68 -16.08 17.09
C ALA A 199 29.80 -17.16 16.93
N ASP A 200 29.53 -18.17 16.13
CA ASP A 200 30.43 -19.31 15.92
C ASP A 200 30.97 -19.43 14.49
N GLY A 201 30.70 -18.44 13.63
CA GLY A 201 31.31 -18.36 12.31
C GLY A 201 32.77 -17.88 12.37
N ASP A 202 33.50 -18.11 11.30
CA ASP A 202 34.92 -17.71 11.14
C ASP A 202 35.15 -16.78 9.93
N GLY A 203 34.07 -16.36 9.24
CA GLY A 203 34.14 -15.54 8.04
C GLY A 203 34.35 -16.32 6.73
N GLU A 204 34.81 -17.57 6.79
CA GLU A 204 35.04 -18.43 5.63
C GLU A 204 33.90 -19.42 5.42
N GLN A 205 33.33 -19.92 6.50
CA GLN A 205 32.19 -20.82 6.46
C GLN A 205 30.99 -20.19 5.80
N ARG A 206 30.27 -20.98 5.03
CA ARG A 206 29.05 -20.52 4.35
C ARG A 206 27.85 -21.36 4.77
N ILE A 207 26.72 -20.71 4.86
CA ILE A 207 25.41 -21.32 4.99
C ILE A 207 24.71 -21.34 3.65
N VAL A 208 23.90 -22.37 3.40
CA VAL A 208 23.00 -22.45 2.25
C VAL A 208 21.58 -22.56 2.77
N PHE A 209 20.72 -21.68 2.31
CA PHE A 209 19.30 -21.75 2.61
C PHE A 209 18.46 -21.59 1.34
N THR A 210 17.20 -21.94 1.40
CA THR A 210 16.27 -21.78 0.30
C THR A 210 15.35 -20.59 0.58
N ASP A 211 15.42 -19.59 -0.29
CA ASP A 211 14.44 -18.51 -0.34
C ASP A 211 13.30 -18.92 -1.28
N GLU A 212 12.05 -18.76 -0.87
CA GLU A 212 10.87 -19.23 -1.64
C GLU A 212 10.74 -18.54 -3.00
N LEU A 213 11.27 -17.30 -3.15
CA LEU A 213 11.27 -16.59 -4.43
C LEU A 213 12.57 -16.78 -5.21
N ARG A 214 13.72 -16.72 -4.53
CA ARG A 214 15.03 -16.61 -5.16
C ARG A 214 15.73 -17.97 -5.31
N GLY A 215 15.21 -19.01 -4.64
CA GLY A 215 15.79 -20.34 -4.64
C GLY A 215 16.97 -20.47 -3.68
N LYS A 216 17.93 -21.34 -3.98
CA LYS A 216 19.10 -21.58 -3.12
C LYS A 216 20.05 -20.37 -3.11
N ILE A 217 20.32 -19.86 -1.92
CA ILE A 217 21.25 -18.75 -1.67
C ILE A 217 22.34 -19.22 -0.74
N SER A 218 23.59 -18.87 -1.05
CA SER A 218 24.75 -19.14 -0.21
C SER A 218 25.32 -17.83 0.32
N LEU A 219 25.39 -17.67 1.65
CA LEU A 219 25.92 -16.50 2.34
C LEU A 219 26.99 -16.90 3.36
N PRO A 220 27.93 -16.00 3.73
CA PRO A 220 28.86 -16.25 4.83
C PRO A 220 28.10 -16.52 6.13
N LYS A 221 28.55 -17.50 6.92
CA LYS A 221 28.04 -17.74 8.27
C LYS A 221 28.34 -16.51 9.15
N ASN A 222 27.38 -16.15 10.01
CA ASN A 222 27.58 -14.99 10.89
C ASN A 222 28.72 -15.25 11.90
N PHE A 223 29.68 -14.33 11.97
CA PHE A 223 30.81 -14.32 12.91
C PHE A 223 30.85 -13.06 13.78
N ILE A 224 29.89 -12.14 13.60
CA ILE A 224 29.78 -10.90 14.37
C ILE A 224 28.86 -11.13 15.57
N ASP A 225 29.32 -10.69 16.74
CA ASP A 225 28.57 -10.76 18.00
C ASP A 225 27.60 -9.59 18.12
N TYR A 226 26.48 -9.68 17.40
CA TYR A 226 25.43 -8.67 17.44
C TYR A 226 24.78 -8.57 18.82
N VAL A 227 24.31 -7.37 19.17
CA VAL A 227 23.48 -7.15 20.36
C VAL A 227 22.16 -7.87 20.18
N LEU A 228 21.68 -8.53 21.22
CA LEU A 228 20.37 -9.20 21.31
C LEU A 228 19.42 -8.43 22.24
N LEU A 229 19.93 -8.02 23.43
CA LEU A 229 19.23 -7.16 24.38
C LEU A 229 20.01 -5.89 24.60
N LYS A 230 19.31 -4.76 24.62
CA LYS A 230 19.86 -3.45 25.02
C LYS A 230 20.04 -3.38 26.54
N GLU A 231 20.68 -2.29 27.02
CA GLU A 231 20.90 -2.01 28.44
C GLU A 231 19.59 -1.87 29.24
N ASP A 232 18.52 -1.38 28.61
CA ASP A 232 17.19 -1.29 29.18
C ASP A 232 16.44 -2.63 29.22
N GLY A 233 17.05 -3.69 28.69
CA GLY A 233 16.48 -5.03 28.60
C GLY A 233 15.44 -5.23 27.48
N GLN A 234 15.30 -4.27 26.57
CA GLN A 234 14.50 -4.44 25.35
C GLN A 234 15.28 -5.21 24.28
N ALA A 235 14.57 -6.01 23.50
CA ALA A 235 15.16 -6.74 22.39
C ALA A 235 15.52 -5.82 21.23
N VAL A 236 16.59 -6.15 20.52
CA VAL A 236 16.78 -5.66 19.16
C VAL A 236 16.06 -6.57 18.16
N TYR A 237 15.89 -6.09 16.92
CA TYR A 237 15.16 -6.80 15.88
C TYR A 237 15.56 -8.28 15.74
N HIS A 238 16.85 -8.61 15.80
CA HIS A 238 17.32 -9.98 15.59
C HIS A 238 16.81 -10.99 16.62
N LEU A 239 16.80 -10.61 17.90
CA LEU A 239 16.22 -11.44 18.96
C LEU A 239 14.70 -11.46 18.88
N ALA A 240 14.07 -10.28 18.66
CA ALA A 240 12.64 -10.18 18.54
C ALA A 240 12.11 -11.05 17.38
N HIS A 241 12.82 -11.11 16.25
CA HIS A 241 12.50 -12.00 15.15
C HIS A 241 12.50 -13.49 15.56
N LEU A 242 13.55 -13.96 16.27
CA LEU A 242 13.56 -15.32 16.80
C LEU A 242 12.35 -15.60 17.68
N VAL A 243 12.11 -14.75 18.67
CA VAL A 243 11.11 -14.96 19.73
C VAL A 243 9.70 -14.88 19.17
N ASP A 244 9.41 -13.79 18.45
CA ASP A 244 8.04 -13.49 18.03
C ASP A 244 7.58 -14.42 16.91
N ASP A 245 8.43 -14.66 15.91
CA ASP A 245 8.09 -15.55 14.81
C ASP A 245 7.98 -17.01 15.27
N THR A 246 8.71 -17.41 16.34
CA THR A 246 8.51 -18.71 17.01
C THR A 246 7.17 -18.77 17.73
N LEU A 247 6.89 -17.83 18.65
CA LEU A 247 5.74 -17.89 19.54
C LEU A 247 4.42 -17.54 18.84
N MET A 248 4.46 -16.75 17.76
CA MET A 248 3.30 -16.45 16.90
C MET A 248 3.13 -17.52 15.80
N HIS A 249 4.04 -18.51 15.74
CA HIS A 249 4.05 -19.60 14.77
C HIS A 249 4.09 -19.11 13.31
N THR A 250 4.83 -18.04 13.04
CA THR A 250 5.06 -17.56 11.66
C THR A 250 5.76 -18.64 10.86
N SER A 251 5.10 -19.12 9.81
CA SER A 251 5.64 -20.19 8.96
C SER A 251 6.39 -19.65 7.75
N LEU A 252 6.02 -18.44 7.29
CA LEU A 252 6.67 -17.76 6.16
C LEU A 252 6.92 -16.30 6.50
N VAL A 253 8.18 -15.90 6.48
CA VAL A 253 8.64 -14.52 6.67
C VAL A 253 8.79 -13.86 5.32
N VAL A 254 7.83 -12.99 4.99
CA VAL A 254 7.89 -12.14 3.79
C VAL A 254 8.46 -10.79 4.17
N ARG A 255 9.53 -10.36 3.48
CA ARG A 255 10.17 -9.08 3.72
C ARG A 255 10.99 -8.59 2.52
N ASP A 256 11.43 -7.36 2.57
CA ASP A 256 12.26 -6.71 1.56
C ASP A 256 13.65 -7.38 1.45
N GLU A 257 14.22 -7.46 0.26
CA GLU A 257 15.52 -8.09 -0.02
C GLU A 257 16.71 -7.46 0.72
N SER A 258 16.58 -6.24 1.23
CA SER A 258 17.62 -5.62 2.06
C SER A 258 17.90 -6.39 3.36
N TRP A 259 17.01 -7.29 3.75
CA TRP A 259 17.17 -8.16 4.91
C TRP A 259 17.89 -9.48 4.62
N LEU A 260 18.22 -9.77 3.35
CA LEU A 260 18.99 -10.98 2.99
C LEU A 260 20.29 -11.13 3.78
N PRO A 261 21.11 -10.07 3.97
CA PRO A 261 22.36 -10.18 4.74
C PRO A 261 22.17 -10.57 6.21
N SER A 262 20.97 -10.41 6.77
CA SER A 262 20.65 -10.77 8.17
C SER A 262 20.23 -12.25 8.33
N VAL A 263 19.95 -12.97 7.25
CA VAL A 263 19.51 -14.38 7.32
C VAL A 263 20.51 -15.29 8.03
N PRO A 264 21.84 -15.17 7.80
CA PRO A 264 22.82 -16.00 8.50
C PRO A 264 22.75 -15.86 10.02
N LEU A 265 22.61 -14.63 10.51
CA LEU A 265 22.45 -14.35 11.95
C LEU A 265 21.14 -14.95 12.49
N HIS A 266 20.03 -14.77 11.74
CA HIS A 266 18.73 -15.29 12.17
C HIS A 266 18.75 -16.82 12.23
N MET A 267 19.25 -17.50 11.21
CA MET A 267 19.37 -18.96 11.22
C MET A 267 20.26 -19.46 12.37
N GLN A 268 21.36 -18.76 12.66
CA GLN A 268 22.23 -19.09 13.79
C GLN A 268 21.51 -18.94 15.14
N LEU A 269 20.65 -17.91 15.30
CA LEU A 269 19.85 -17.73 16.51
C LEU A 269 18.82 -18.84 16.69
N PHE A 270 18.13 -19.26 15.64
CA PHE A 270 17.20 -20.41 15.70
C PHE A 270 17.93 -21.71 16.03
N GLU A 271 19.10 -21.95 15.42
CA GLU A 271 19.96 -23.11 15.74
C GLU A 271 20.39 -23.09 17.21
N PHE A 272 20.86 -21.96 17.73
CA PHE A 272 21.32 -21.82 19.11
C PHE A 272 20.21 -22.00 20.14
N ALA A 273 18.98 -21.61 19.79
CA ALA A 273 17.79 -21.84 20.63
C ALA A 273 17.21 -23.26 20.48
N ASN A 274 17.75 -24.11 19.62
CA ASN A 274 17.22 -25.42 19.24
C ASN A 274 15.76 -25.35 18.73
N LEU A 275 15.45 -24.31 17.95
CA LEU A 275 14.12 -24.05 17.38
C LEU A 275 14.14 -24.12 15.85
N PRO A 276 13.04 -24.57 15.21
CA PRO A 276 12.93 -24.51 13.76
C PRO A 276 12.79 -23.08 13.28
N HIS A 277 13.54 -22.71 12.24
CA HIS A 277 13.38 -21.40 11.61
C HIS A 277 12.20 -21.39 10.60
N PRO A 278 11.53 -20.26 10.40
CA PRO A 278 10.50 -20.09 9.37
C PRO A 278 11.12 -20.17 7.97
N LYS A 279 10.29 -20.38 6.96
CA LYS A 279 10.67 -20.15 5.57
C LYS A 279 10.82 -18.65 5.32
N TYR A 280 11.65 -18.29 4.32
CA TYR A 280 11.89 -16.90 3.95
C TYR A 280 11.48 -16.63 2.50
N LEU A 281 10.88 -15.47 2.27
CA LEU A 281 10.57 -14.93 0.96
C LEU A 281 11.03 -13.46 0.92
N HIS A 282 12.10 -13.18 0.19
CA HIS A 282 12.64 -11.83 0.06
C HIS A 282 12.19 -11.21 -1.27
N THR A 283 11.26 -10.24 -1.16
CA THR A 283 10.70 -9.52 -2.32
C THR A 283 11.68 -8.50 -2.86
N ALA A 284 11.55 -8.22 -4.14
CA ALA A 284 12.18 -7.05 -4.73
C ALA A 284 11.57 -5.74 -4.17
N GLN A 285 12.35 -4.68 -4.24
CA GLN A 285 11.95 -3.33 -3.79
C GLN A 285 11.08 -2.64 -4.84
N ILE A 286 10.22 -1.71 -4.37
CA ILE A 286 9.60 -0.73 -5.26
C ILE A 286 10.64 0.35 -5.56
N LEU A 287 10.86 0.60 -6.85
CA LEU A 287 11.84 1.55 -7.35
C LEU A 287 11.15 2.78 -7.94
N THR A 288 11.87 3.88 -7.98
CA THR A 288 11.56 5.09 -8.76
C THR A 288 12.81 5.55 -9.49
N ILE A 289 12.64 6.43 -10.46
CA ILE A 289 13.79 7.06 -11.14
C ILE A 289 14.21 8.29 -10.35
N ASP A 290 15.49 8.38 -10.06
CA ASP A 290 16.08 9.58 -9.48
C ASP A 290 16.19 10.66 -10.56
N GLU A 291 15.52 11.77 -10.37
CA GLU A 291 15.45 12.86 -11.37
C GLU A 291 16.82 13.50 -11.68
N LYS A 292 17.77 13.43 -10.74
CA LYS A 292 19.10 14.03 -10.92
C LYS A 292 20.07 13.13 -11.66
N THR A 293 19.98 11.82 -11.42
CA THR A 293 20.95 10.86 -11.96
C THR A 293 20.38 10.00 -13.07
N GLY A 294 19.05 9.96 -13.25
CA GLY A 294 18.37 9.06 -14.20
C GLY A 294 18.41 7.59 -13.80
N ASN A 295 18.98 7.24 -12.64
CA ASN A 295 19.11 5.87 -12.19
C ASN A 295 17.92 5.43 -11.37
N ALA A 296 17.60 4.14 -11.42
CA ALA A 296 16.62 3.54 -10.52
C ALA A 296 17.13 3.53 -9.08
N ARG A 297 16.29 3.96 -8.13
CA ARG A 297 16.56 3.91 -6.69
C ARG A 297 15.34 3.41 -5.93
N LYS A 298 15.54 2.91 -4.72
CA LYS A 298 14.45 2.56 -3.80
C LYS A 298 13.58 3.78 -3.50
N VAL A 299 12.27 3.59 -3.52
CA VAL A 299 11.28 4.59 -3.08
C VAL A 299 11.45 4.87 -1.59
N SER A 300 11.45 6.14 -1.21
CA SER A 300 11.67 6.57 0.18
C SER A 300 10.84 7.81 0.52
N LYS A 301 10.09 7.80 1.61
CA LYS A 301 9.30 8.97 2.07
C LYS A 301 10.12 10.26 2.19
N ARG A 302 11.42 10.16 2.42
CA ARG A 302 12.32 11.33 2.54
C ARG A 302 12.49 12.07 1.20
N TYR A 303 12.54 11.33 0.10
CA TYR A 303 12.76 11.86 -1.25
C TYR A 303 11.49 11.82 -2.10
N ASP A 304 10.55 10.96 -1.76
CA ASP A 304 9.30 10.71 -2.48
C ASP A 304 8.11 10.92 -1.53
N PRO A 305 7.62 12.16 -1.34
CA PRO A 305 6.49 12.44 -0.44
C PRO A 305 5.24 11.62 -0.75
N TRP A 306 5.04 11.25 -2.03
CA TRP A 306 3.95 10.39 -2.48
C TRP A 306 4.04 8.95 -1.96
N ALA A 307 5.21 8.52 -1.47
CA ALA A 307 5.39 7.20 -0.88
C ALA A 307 4.66 7.01 0.47
N ASP A 308 4.17 8.09 1.08
CA ASP A 308 3.16 8.03 2.14
C ASP A 308 1.85 7.52 1.54
N SER A 309 1.41 6.34 2.01
CA SER A 309 0.25 5.66 1.43
C SER A 309 -1.03 6.51 1.45
N ARG A 310 -1.22 7.39 2.44
CA ARG A 310 -2.38 8.30 2.49
C ARG A 310 -2.50 9.21 1.28
N LYS A 311 -1.37 9.59 0.66
CA LYS A 311 -1.37 10.51 -0.48
C LYS A 311 -2.18 9.98 -1.67
N PHE A 312 -2.29 8.67 -1.79
CA PHE A 312 -3.13 8.05 -2.81
C PHE A 312 -4.63 8.21 -2.49
N LEU A 313 -5.00 8.03 -1.22
CA LEU A 313 -6.39 8.23 -0.77
C LEU A 313 -6.77 9.72 -0.80
N GLU A 314 -5.87 10.61 -0.38
CA GLU A 314 -6.04 12.08 -0.49
C GLU A 314 -6.17 12.52 -1.96
N ALA A 315 -5.48 11.86 -2.87
CA ALA A 315 -5.63 12.08 -4.30
C ALA A 315 -6.94 11.50 -4.88
N GLY A 316 -7.73 10.78 -4.08
CA GLY A 316 -9.00 10.19 -4.50
C GLY A 316 -8.87 8.93 -5.34
N ILE A 317 -7.73 8.23 -5.28
CA ILE A 317 -7.54 6.95 -5.95
C ILE A 317 -8.17 5.85 -5.08
N PRO A 318 -9.13 5.05 -5.58
CA PRO A 318 -9.76 4.02 -4.77
C PRO A 318 -8.77 2.93 -4.36
N SER A 319 -8.93 2.42 -3.15
CA SER A 319 -8.03 1.38 -2.59
C SER A 319 -7.97 0.11 -3.45
N GLU A 320 -9.06 -0.23 -4.14
CA GLU A 320 -9.10 -1.34 -5.09
C GLU A 320 -8.13 -1.14 -6.26
N ALA A 321 -8.01 0.09 -6.77
CA ALA A 321 -7.09 0.41 -7.86
C ALA A 321 -5.63 0.30 -7.40
N ILE A 322 -5.35 0.77 -6.19
CA ILE A 322 -4.03 0.67 -5.59
C ILE A 322 -3.65 -0.80 -5.38
N ARG A 323 -4.56 -1.62 -4.85
CA ARG A 323 -4.33 -3.06 -4.68
C ARG A 323 -4.09 -3.78 -6.00
N GLU A 324 -4.89 -3.51 -7.05
CA GLU A 324 -4.67 -4.12 -8.36
C GLU A 324 -3.32 -3.71 -8.95
N TYR A 325 -2.95 -2.44 -8.81
CA TYR A 325 -1.64 -1.96 -9.27
C TYR A 325 -0.49 -2.63 -8.52
N LEU A 326 -0.55 -2.69 -7.18
CA LEU A 326 0.46 -3.36 -6.37
C LEU A 326 0.54 -4.85 -6.68
N MET A 327 -0.61 -5.51 -6.95
CA MET A 327 -0.63 -6.91 -7.37
C MET A 327 0.06 -7.13 -8.71
N ILE A 328 -0.08 -6.20 -9.67
CA ILE A 328 0.66 -6.24 -10.95
C ILE A 328 2.17 -6.09 -10.72
N LEU A 329 2.58 -5.21 -9.80
CA LEU A 329 4.00 -5.08 -9.43
C LEU A 329 4.55 -6.36 -8.78
N LEU A 330 3.74 -7.05 -7.97
CA LEU A 330 4.09 -8.33 -7.36
C LEU A 330 4.20 -9.45 -8.39
N ASN A 331 3.24 -9.52 -9.31
CA ASN A 331 3.05 -10.64 -10.20
C ASN A 331 2.42 -10.21 -11.52
N SER A 332 3.22 -10.16 -12.58
CA SER A 332 2.77 -9.73 -13.92
C SER A 332 1.62 -10.59 -14.50
N GLY A 333 1.48 -11.84 -14.05
CA GLY A 333 0.38 -12.72 -14.44
C GLY A 333 -1.00 -12.20 -14.03
N PHE A 334 -1.07 -11.34 -13.02
CA PHE A 334 -2.33 -10.71 -12.60
C PHE A 334 -2.90 -9.77 -13.67
N GLU A 335 -2.06 -9.06 -14.40
CA GLU A 335 -2.52 -8.19 -15.50
C GLU A 335 -3.23 -8.99 -16.59
N THR A 336 -2.67 -10.13 -16.99
CA THR A 336 -3.30 -11.04 -17.95
C THR A 336 -4.60 -11.65 -17.40
N PHE A 337 -4.61 -12.05 -16.12
CA PHE A 337 -5.82 -12.52 -15.46
C PHE A 337 -6.93 -11.47 -15.52
N ARG A 338 -6.61 -10.22 -15.16
CA ARG A 338 -7.58 -9.11 -15.14
C ARG A 338 -8.12 -8.76 -16.51
N LEU A 339 -7.29 -8.81 -17.56
CA LEU A 339 -7.74 -8.61 -18.95
C LEU A 339 -8.74 -9.67 -19.39
N ASN A 340 -8.48 -10.93 -19.04
CA ASN A 340 -9.36 -12.05 -19.41
C ASN A 340 -10.62 -12.16 -18.53
N ASN A 341 -10.55 -11.64 -17.29
CA ASN A 341 -11.60 -11.73 -16.28
C ASN A 341 -11.88 -10.35 -15.66
N PRO A 342 -12.40 -9.38 -16.43
CA PRO A 342 -12.49 -7.98 -15.98
C PRO A 342 -13.37 -7.79 -14.74
N LEU A 343 -14.37 -8.64 -14.51
CA LEU A 343 -15.32 -8.54 -13.39
C LEU A 343 -15.02 -9.51 -12.24
N ALA A 344 -14.03 -10.39 -12.38
CA ALA A 344 -13.68 -11.35 -11.32
C ALA A 344 -13.15 -10.62 -10.07
N SER A 345 -13.35 -11.22 -8.90
CA SER A 345 -12.70 -10.75 -7.67
C SER A 345 -11.18 -10.87 -7.79
N MET A 346 -10.45 -10.00 -7.11
CA MET A 346 -8.99 -10.15 -7.02
C MET A 346 -8.60 -11.45 -6.29
N GLY A 347 -9.44 -11.92 -5.34
CA GLY A 347 -9.26 -13.19 -4.64
C GLY A 347 -9.39 -14.44 -5.52
N ASP A 348 -10.01 -14.33 -6.71
CA ASP A 348 -10.10 -15.44 -7.67
C ASP A 348 -8.77 -15.70 -8.39
N TYR A 349 -7.83 -14.74 -8.32
CA TYR A 349 -6.51 -14.91 -8.91
C TYR A 349 -5.66 -15.89 -8.11
N GLN A 350 -5.26 -17.00 -8.75
CA GLN A 350 -4.36 -17.98 -8.14
C GLN A 350 -2.92 -17.47 -8.15
N PHE A 351 -2.54 -16.82 -7.07
CA PHE A 351 -1.19 -16.27 -6.90
C PHE A 351 -0.15 -17.39 -6.77
N LYS A 352 0.92 -17.29 -7.55
CA LYS A 352 2.04 -18.24 -7.50
C LYS A 352 3.34 -17.49 -7.25
N ILE A 353 4.07 -17.86 -6.21
CA ILE A 353 5.39 -17.27 -5.88
C ILE A 353 6.35 -17.39 -7.06
N SER A 354 6.30 -18.50 -7.82
CA SER A 354 7.14 -18.71 -9.01
C SER A 354 6.99 -17.64 -10.11
N ASN A 355 5.85 -16.94 -10.13
CA ASN A 355 5.53 -15.91 -11.12
C ASN A 355 5.80 -14.49 -10.59
N MET A 356 6.34 -14.37 -9.38
CA MET A 356 6.71 -13.06 -8.82
C MET A 356 7.91 -12.45 -9.53
N ASN A 357 7.93 -11.12 -9.58
CA ASN A 357 9.07 -10.38 -10.08
C ASN A 357 10.25 -10.47 -9.08
N LYS A 358 11.42 -10.90 -9.58
CA LYS A 358 12.66 -11.02 -8.79
C LYS A 358 13.50 -9.74 -8.79
N SER A 359 13.29 -8.88 -9.75
CA SER A 359 13.91 -7.56 -9.85
C SER A 359 12.96 -6.47 -9.37
N GLY A 360 13.49 -5.34 -8.90
CA GLY A 360 12.67 -4.21 -8.47
C GLY A 360 11.73 -3.72 -9.56
N ALA A 361 10.47 -3.48 -9.18
CA ALA A 361 9.46 -2.94 -10.07
C ALA A 361 9.42 -1.41 -9.95
N GLN A 362 9.54 -0.71 -11.08
CA GLN A 362 9.43 0.74 -11.11
C GLN A 362 7.99 1.16 -10.89
N PHE A 363 7.78 2.09 -9.93
CA PHE A 363 6.48 2.71 -9.71
C PHE A 363 6.16 3.69 -10.85
N ASP A 364 4.99 3.51 -11.46
CA ASP A 364 4.52 4.30 -12.59
C ASP A 364 3.13 4.89 -12.27
N HIS A 365 3.07 6.20 -12.11
CA HIS A 365 1.85 6.94 -11.80
C HIS A 365 0.85 6.94 -12.97
N GLU A 366 1.32 6.95 -14.22
CA GLU A 366 0.43 6.91 -15.40
C GLU A 366 -0.24 5.53 -15.49
N LYS A 367 0.51 4.45 -15.25
CA LYS A 367 -0.05 3.10 -15.19
C LYS A 367 -1.04 2.96 -14.04
N LEU A 368 -0.78 3.53 -12.86
CA LEU A 368 -1.73 3.56 -11.75
C LEU A 368 -3.03 4.27 -12.15
N ASN A 369 -2.94 5.45 -12.77
CA ASN A 369 -4.10 6.20 -13.25
C ASN A 369 -4.90 5.40 -14.30
N TYR A 370 -4.21 4.73 -15.23
CA TYR A 370 -4.86 3.85 -16.20
C TYR A 370 -5.61 2.70 -15.53
N ILE A 371 -4.99 2.06 -14.54
CA ILE A 371 -5.63 0.98 -13.75
C ILE A 371 -6.83 1.53 -12.98
N SER A 372 -6.69 2.70 -12.36
CA SER A 372 -7.77 3.34 -11.62
C SER A 372 -8.99 3.61 -12.49
N LYS A 373 -8.80 4.16 -13.69
CA LYS A 373 -9.89 4.32 -14.69
C LYS A 373 -10.59 3.00 -15.00
N ASN A 374 -9.83 1.93 -15.18
CA ASN A 374 -10.40 0.60 -15.42
C ASN A 374 -11.17 0.07 -14.21
N VAL A 375 -10.66 0.26 -13.00
CA VAL A 375 -11.33 -0.15 -11.75
C VAL A 375 -12.63 0.60 -11.57
N ILE A 376 -12.60 1.94 -11.60
CA ILE A 376 -13.79 2.77 -11.39
C ILE A 376 -14.84 2.51 -12.49
N SER A 377 -14.44 2.23 -13.72
CA SER A 377 -15.38 1.91 -14.81
C SER A 377 -16.21 0.64 -14.56
N ARG A 378 -15.74 -0.27 -13.71
CA ARG A 378 -16.43 -1.50 -13.32
C ARG A 378 -17.39 -1.32 -12.14
N PHE A 379 -17.25 -0.21 -11.39
CA PHE A 379 -18.15 0.07 -10.25
C PHE A 379 -19.56 0.37 -10.74
N SER A 380 -20.58 0.01 -9.95
CA SER A 380 -21.93 0.50 -10.16
C SER A 380 -21.99 2.02 -9.90
N ALA A 381 -22.98 2.70 -10.47
CA ALA A 381 -23.19 4.13 -10.22
C ALA A 381 -23.38 4.43 -8.73
N GLU A 382 -24.08 3.55 -8.01
CA GLU A 382 -24.30 3.68 -6.57
C GLU A 382 -22.99 3.52 -5.79
N LYS A 383 -22.12 2.56 -6.17
CA LYS A 383 -20.78 2.44 -5.55
C LYS A 383 -19.95 3.70 -5.80
N VAL A 384 -19.94 4.22 -7.03
CA VAL A 384 -19.20 5.47 -7.32
C VAL A 384 -19.74 6.61 -6.46
N TYR A 385 -21.06 6.76 -6.35
CA TYR A 385 -21.65 7.77 -5.48
C TYR A 385 -21.21 7.63 -4.03
N ASN A 386 -21.29 6.44 -3.46
CA ASN A 386 -20.94 6.19 -2.07
C ASN A 386 -19.44 6.46 -1.81
N ASP A 387 -18.57 6.02 -2.70
CA ASP A 387 -17.12 6.22 -2.58
C ASP A 387 -16.74 7.71 -2.75
N VAL A 388 -17.36 8.40 -3.71
CA VAL A 388 -17.17 9.86 -3.91
C VAL A 388 -17.69 10.65 -2.72
N LEU A 389 -18.84 10.27 -2.16
CA LEU A 389 -19.40 10.91 -0.97
C LEU A 389 -18.48 10.72 0.24
N ALA A 390 -17.96 9.52 0.47
CA ALA A 390 -17.03 9.24 1.56
C ALA A 390 -15.72 10.01 1.38
N TYR A 391 -15.17 10.01 0.17
CA TYR A 391 -13.97 10.78 -0.17
C TYR A 391 -14.18 12.28 0.07
N SER A 392 -15.26 12.85 -0.48
CA SER A 392 -15.52 14.29 -0.42
C SER A 392 -15.77 14.78 1.00
N LYS A 393 -16.43 13.98 1.83
CA LYS A 393 -16.64 14.28 3.26
C LYS A 393 -15.33 14.53 4.00
N GLN A 394 -14.26 13.84 3.60
CA GLN A 394 -12.95 13.92 4.25
C GLN A 394 -12.01 14.93 3.59
N TYR A 395 -12.07 15.08 2.26
CA TYR A 395 -11.03 15.76 1.49
C TYR A 395 -11.54 16.90 0.59
N ASP A 396 -12.87 17.03 0.34
CA ASP A 396 -13.44 18.02 -0.57
C ASP A 396 -14.84 18.46 -0.15
N GLU A 397 -14.91 19.40 0.79
CA GLU A 397 -16.17 19.92 1.34
C GLU A 397 -17.08 20.51 0.26
N GLU A 398 -16.53 21.18 -0.77
CA GLU A 398 -17.34 21.73 -1.87
C GLU A 398 -18.05 20.60 -2.64
N LEU A 399 -17.34 19.54 -3.00
CA LEU A 399 -17.93 18.39 -3.68
C LEU A 399 -18.96 17.69 -2.78
N TYR A 400 -18.64 17.53 -1.48
CA TYR A 400 -19.58 16.94 -0.53
C TYR A 400 -20.92 17.70 -0.51
N ASN A 401 -20.89 19.02 -0.39
CA ASN A 401 -22.09 19.86 -0.37
C ASN A 401 -22.88 19.84 -1.69
N LEU A 402 -22.21 19.56 -2.82
CA LEU A 402 -22.89 19.44 -4.11
C LEU A 402 -23.71 18.16 -4.26
N ILE A 403 -23.34 17.06 -3.56
CA ILE A 403 -23.91 15.73 -3.79
C ILE A 403 -24.61 15.10 -2.57
N CYS A 404 -24.32 15.54 -1.32
CA CYS A 404 -24.80 14.88 -0.10
C CYS A 404 -26.33 14.75 -0.03
N ASP A 405 -27.07 15.79 -0.43
CA ASP A 405 -28.54 15.83 -0.41
C ASP A 405 -29.19 15.51 -1.78
N LYS A 406 -28.38 15.11 -2.78
CA LYS A 406 -28.81 14.88 -4.17
C LYS A 406 -28.48 13.48 -4.65
N LYS A 407 -28.66 12.47 -3.79
CA LYS A 407 -28.26 11.08 -4.07
C LYS A 407 -28.77 10.58 -5.42
N ASP A 408 -30.06 10.69 -5.69
CA ASP A 408 -30.67 10.15 -6.91
C ASP A 408 -30.17 10.85 -8.16
N TYR A 409 -29.97 12.16 -8.08
CA TYR A 409 -29.39 12.97 -9.15
C TYR A 409 -27.94 12.55 -9.42
N ALA A 410 -27.12 12.42 -8.40
CA ALA A 410 -25.72 12.02 -8.53
C ALA A 410 -25.58 10.58 -9.06
N ILE A 411 -26.44 9.64 -8.63
CA ILE A 411 -26.47 8.28 -9.17
C ILE A 411 -26.83 8.29 -10.66
N LYS A 412 -27.82 9.07 -11.09
CA LYS A 412 -28.14 9.23 -12.53
C LYS A 412 -26.94 9.78 -13.31
N MET A 413 -26.29 10.81 -12.80
CA MET A 413 -25.08 11.39 -13.40
C MET A 413 -23.95 10.34 -13.56
N PHE A 414 -23.69 9.54 -12.52
CA PHE A 414 -22.67 8.50 -12.58
C PHE A 414 -23.11 7.25 -13.39
N SER A 415 -24.39 7.10 -13.72
CA SER A 415 -24.88 5.95 -14.50
C SER A 415 -24.63 6.09 -15.99
N ILE A 416 -24.35 7.29 -16.50
CA ILE A 416 -24.16 7.54 -17.94
C ILE A 416 -23.02 6.66 -18.47
N GLU A 417 -23.33 5.84 -19.49
CA GLU A 417 -22.40 4.88 -20.14
C GLU A 417 -21.73 3.88 -19.18
N ARG A 418 -22.32 3.65 -18.00
CA ARG A 418 -21.85 2.66 -17.02
C ARG A 418 -22.68 1.37 -17.13
N GLY A 419 -22.05 0.22 -16.81
CA GLY A 419 -22.72 -1.09 -16.92
C GLY A 419 -22.92 -1.58 -18.37
N THR A 420 -22.32 -0.92 -19.35
CA THR A 420 -22.34 -1.30 -20.77
C THR A 420 -21.19 -2.25 -21.11
N LYS A 421 -21.22 -2.83 -22.32
CA LYS A 421 -20.10 -3.65 -22.84
C LYS A 421 -18.78 -2.88 -22.96
N LYS A 422 -18.87 -1.57 -23.13
CA LYS A 422 -17.71 -0.64 -23.20
C LYS A 422 -17.96 0.53 -22.24
N PRO A 423 -17.78 0.31 -20.94
CA PRO A 423 -18.03 1.37 -19.98
C PRO A 423 -17.04 2.51 -20.15
N ARG A 424 -17.47 3.71 -19.82
CA ARG A 424 -16.64 4.91 -19.87
C ARG A 424 -15.49 4.83 -18.85
N LYS A 425 -14.29 5.25 -19.27
CA LYS A 425 -13.04 5.21 -18.49
C LYS A 425 -12.42 6.59 -18.35
N ASP A 426 -13.18 7.57 -17.87
CA ASP A 426 -12.76 8.96 -17.72
C ASP A 426 -12.28 9.30 -16.30
N ILE A 427 -12.89 8.71 -15.28
CA ILE A 427 -12.57 8.97 -13.88
C ILE A 427 -11.34 8.15 -13.47
N ALA A 428 -10.23 8.84 -13.22
CA ALA A 428 -9.02 8.23 -12.64
C ALA A 428 -9.00 8.40 -11.11
N SER A 429 -9.62 9.46 -10.62
CA SER A 429 -9.58 9.90 -9.24
C SER A 429 -10.89 10.57 -8.86
N PHE A 430 -11.35 10.37 -7.63
CA PHE A 430 -12.54 11.08 -7.13
C PHE A 430 -12.33 12.58 -7.02
N LYS A 431 -11.08 13.02 -6.91
CA LYS A 431 -10.71 14.44 -6.96
C LYS A 431 -11.08 15.11 -8.29
N ASP A 432 -11.09 14.33 -9.38
CA ASP A 432 -11.34 14.86 -10.72
C ASP A 432 -12.84 15.09 -10.99
N ILE A 433 -13.73 14.60 -10.14
CA ILE A 433 -15.19 14.66 -10.35
C ILE A 433 -15.70 16.07 -10.60
N LYS A 434 -15.25 17.06 -9.81
CA LYS A 434 -15.67 18.43 -10.01
C LYS A 434 -15.30 18.96 -11.40
N ASN A 435 -14.13 18.59 -11.91
CA ASN A 435 -13.66 19.04 -13.21
C ASN A 435 -14.31 18.28 -14.37
N LEU A 436 -14.56 16.97 -14.19
CA LEU A 436 -15.14 16.12 -15.24
C LEU A 436 -16.65 16.28 -15.36
N TYR A 437 -17.33 16.61 -14.27
CA TYR A 437 -18.78 16.64 -14.17
C TYR A 437 -19.34 18.01 -13.73
N TYR A 438 -18.52 19.09 -13.80
CA TYR A 438 -18.91 20.45 -13.35
C TYR A 438 -20.23 20.92 -13.96
N TYR A 439 -20.51 20.52 -15.19
CA TYR A 439 -21.73 20.92 -15.91
C TYR A 439 -23.02 20.27 -15.35
N PHE A 440 -22.95 19.34 -14.42
CA PHE A 440 -24.12 18.86 -13.67
C PHE A 440 -24.46 19.74 -12.46
N PHE A 441 -23.59 20.67 -12.10
CA PHE A 441 -23.76 21.55 -10.94
C PHE A 441 -23.86 23.02 -11.39
N GLU A 442 -25.01 23.62 -11.19
CA GLU A 442 -25.30 25.01 -11.61
C GLU A 442 -24.18 25.97 -11.16
N SER A 443 -23.81 25.92 -9.87
CA SER A 443 -22.79 26.81 -9.30
C SER A 443 -21.39 26.62 -9.92
N LEU A 444 -21.05 25.45 -10.43
CA LEU A 444 -19.78 25.20 -11.12
C LEU A 444 -19.87 25.56 -12.60
N PHE A 445 -21.01 25.27 -13.25
CA PHE A 445 -21.24 25.63 -14.63
C PHE A 445 -21.20 27.16 -14.82
N ASP A 446 -21.81 27.92 -13.92
CA ASP A 446 -21.86 29.39 -14.02
C ASP A 446 -20.46 30.03 -13.82
N LYS A 447 -19.60 29.43 -13.00
CA LYS A 447 -18.20 29.87 -12.82
C LYS A 447 -17.33 29.68 -14.06
N LYS A 448 -17.68 28.76 -14.95
CA LYS A 448 -16.88 28.49 -16.16
C LYS A 448 -17.20 29.54 -17.22
N ILE A 449 -16.18 30.25 -17.68
CA ILE A 449 -16.29 31.35 -18.63
C ILE A 449 -16.05 30.85 -20.05
N GLY A 450 -16.87 31.36 -20.98
CA GLY A 450 -16.69 31.22 -22.43
C GLY A 450 -17.37 29.99 -23.01
N TYR A 451 -17.65 30.10 -24.30
CA TYR A 451 -18.17 29.06 -25.16
C TYR A 451 -17.23 28.96 -26.38
N ASP A 452 -16.80 27.75 -26.70
CA ASP A 452 -15.89 27.49 -27.83
C ASP A 452 -16.68 26.85 -28.99
N PHE A 453 -17.59 27.66 -29.58
CA PHE A 453 -18.30 27.26 -30.80
C PHE A 453 -17.36 27.28 -32.00
N GLU A 454 -17.67 26.50 -33.03
CA GLU A 454 -16.92 26.54 -34.28
C GLU A 454 -17.15 27.90 -34.97
N GLU A 455 -16.08 28.54 -35.42
CA GLU A 455 -16.08 29.90 -36.03
C GLU A 455 -16.97 30.02 -37.27
N ARG A 456 -17.26 28.93 -37.97
CA ARG A 456 -18.15 28.90 -39.14
C ARG A 456 -19.62 29.17 -38.82
N PHE A 457 -20.04 29.07 -37.56
CA PHE A 457 -21.41 29.38 -37.13
C PHE A 457 -21.46 30.73 -36.46
N ASN A 458 -22.32 31.62 -36.98
CA ASN A 458 -22.52 32.91 -36.32
C ASN A 458 -23.41 32.77 -35.07
N LEU A 459 -23.22 33.66 -34.11
CA LEU A 459 -23.88 33.56 -32.81
C LEU A 459 -25.43 33.71 -32.91
N ASN A 460 -25.96 34.47 -33.90
CA ASN A 460 -27.40 34.62 -34.07
C ASN A 460 -28.06 33.34 -34.57
N ASP A 461 -27.39 32.61 -35.49
CA ASP A 461 -27.89 31.33 -35.97
C ASP A 461 -27.84 30.27 -34.88
N ILE A 462 -26.77 30.28 -34.05
CA ILE A 462 -26.66 29.43 -32.87
C ILE A 462 -27.83 29.70 -31.89
N LYS A 463 -28.09 30.95 -31.57
CA LYS A 463 -29.20 31.32 -30.67
C LYS A 463 -30.58 30.91 -31.25
N THR A 464 -30.79 31.10 -32.55
CA THR A 464 -32.02 30.67 -33.23
C THR A 464 -32.23 29.18 -33.17
N LEU A 465 -31.15 28.38 -33.45
CA LEU A 465 -31.17 26.92 -33.35
C LEU A 465 -31.50 26.46 -31.93
N LEU A 466 -30.83 27.05 -30.94
CA LEU A 466 -30.97 26.64 -29.53
C LEU A 466 -32.35 27.03 -28.97
N SER A 467 -32.92 28.18 -29.35
CA SER A 467 -34.29 28.57 -28.98
C SER A 467 -35.31 27.53 -29.52
N ARG A 468 -35.23 27.20 -30.82
CA ARG A 468 -36.10 26.17 -31.44
C ARG A 468 -35.89 24.78 -30.83
N TYR A 469 -34.68 24.44 -30.44
CA TYR A 469 -34.39 23.19 -29.73
C TYR A 469 -35.13 23.13 -28.39
N VAL A 470 -35.07 24.19 -27.56
CA VAL A 470 -35.76 24.23 -26.25
C VAL A 470 -37.28 24.14 -26.41
N ASP A 471 -37.84 24.82 -27.43
CA ASP A 471 -39.27 24.78 -27.69
C ASP A 471 -39.75 23.36 -28.02
N GLY A 472 -38.96 22.61 -28.81
CA GLY A 472 -39.24 21.22 -29.21
C GLY A 472 -38.83 20.16 -28.19
N TYR A 473 -38.05 20.52 -27.16
CA TYR A 473 -37.53 19.56 -26.18
C TYR A 473 -38.61 19.07 -25.23
N ASN A 474 -38.69 17.72 -25.07
CA ASN A 474 -39.54 17.05 -24.10
C ASN A 474 -38.74 16.01 -23.32
N GLU A 475 -38.74 16.09 -22.01
CA GLU A 475 -38.00 15.21 -21.10
C GLU A 475 -38.45 13.73 -21.17
N LEU A 476 -39.69 13.50 -21.63
CA LEU A 476 -40.29 12.17 -21.76
C LEU A 476 -39.94 11.49 -23.09
N ASP A 477 -39.28 12.18 -24.00
CA ASP A 477 -38.87 11.58 -25.28
C ASP A 477 -37.85 10.47 -25.04
N GLU A 478 -38.06 9.35 -25.69
CA GLU A 478 -37.03 8.31 -25.81
C GLU A 478 -35.90 8.78 -26.75
N LYS A 479 -34.71 8.18 -26.62
CA LYS A 479 -33.49 8.61 -27.34
C LYS A 479 -33.68 8.73 -28.84
N ASP A 480 -34.36 7.78 -29.46
CA ASP A 480 -34.61 7.78 -30.92
C ASP A 480 -35.55 8.90 -31.34
N VAL A 481 -36.55 9.23 -30.52
CA VAL A 481 -37.48 10.35 -30.75
C VAL A 481 -36.73 11.69 -30.60
N TRP A 482 -35.96 11.84 -29.53
CA TRP A 482 -35.15 13.02 -29.31
C TRP A 482 -34.15 13.25 -30.48
N PHE A 483 -33.49 12.19 -30.94
CA PHE A 483 -32.54 12.27 -32.04
C PHE A 483 -33.23 12.60 -33.37
N SER A 484 -34.43 12.06 -33.62
CA SER A 484 -35.24 12.39 -34.80
C SER A 484 -35.65 13.87 -34.81
N LYS A 485 -36.06 14.41 -33.67
CA LYS A 485 -36.38 15.85 -33.54
C LYS A 485 -35.20 16.75 -33.85
N ILE A 486 -33.96 16.37 -33.44
CA ILE A 486 -32.75 17.11 -33.78
C ILE A 486 -32.52 17.10 -35.30
N LYS A 487 -32.76 16.00 -35.99
CA LYS A 487 -32.61 15.90 -37.45
C LYS A 487 -33.62 16.79 -38.16
N VAL A 488 -34.89 16.74 -37.76
CA VAL A 488 -35.96 17.60 -38.35
C VAL A 488 -35.65 19.07 -38.13
N LEU A 489 -35.26 19.47 -36.89
CA LEU A 489 -34.81 20.81 -36.60
C LEU A 489 -33.65 21.24 -37.51
N GLY A 490 -32.74 20.34 -37.80
CA GLY A 490 -31.61 20.60 -38.67
C GLY A 490 -32.03 20.82 -40.11
N GLU A 491 -32.90 19.98 -40.66
CA GLU A 491 -33.40 20.11 -42.01
C GLU A 491 -34.10 21.48 -42.21
N ASP A 492 -34.89 21.90 -41.24
CA ASP A 492 -35.56 23.23 -41.25
C ASP A 492 -34.56 24.40 -41.26
N LEU A 493 -33.35 24.20 -40.76
CA LEU A 493 -32.30 25.22 -40.66
C LEU A 493 -31.18 25.04 -41.70
N GLY A 494 -31.38 24.15 -42.67
CA GLY A 494 -30.41 23.89 -43.75
C GLY A 494 -29.24 22.98 -43.42
N PHE A 495 -29.34 22.21 -42.33
CA PHE A 495 -28.35 21.17 -41.99
C PHE A 495 -28.75 19.84 -42.65
N CYS A 496 -27.74 19.01 -42.92
CA CYS A 496 -27.95 17.69 -43.49
C CYS A 496 -28.23 16.66 -42.39
N SER A 497 -29.32 15.90 -42.55
CA SER A 497 -29.71 14.81 -41.63
C SER A 497 -29.00 13.48 -41.91
N ASP A 498 -28.30 13.35 -43.05
CA ASP A 498 -27.52 12.16 -43.42
C ASP A 498 -26.03 12.50 -43.56
N MET A 499 -25.19 11.84 -42.75
CA MET A 499 -23.76 12.08 -42.73
C MET A 499 -23.04 11.66 -44.02
N LYS A 500 -23.57 10.65 -44.76
CA LYS A 500 -22.98 10.23 -46.03
C LYS A 500 -23.22 11.28 -47.09
N VAL A 501 -24.48 11.76 -47.22
CA VAL A 501 -24.87 12.84 -48.13
C VAL A 501 -24.11 14.13 -47.83
N TYR A 502 -23.94 14.46 -46.54
CA TYR A 502 -23.14 15.62 -46.12
C TYR A 502 -21.70 15.53 -46.58
N LYS A 503 -21.03 14.37 -46.38
CA LYS A 503 -19.64 14.18 -46.79
C LYS A 503 -19.42 14.30 -48.31
N GLU A 504 -20.44 13.91 -49.09
CA GLU A 504 -20.37 14.01 -50.55
C GLU A 504 -20.63 15.46 -51.06
N ASN A 505 -21.41 16.25 -50.35
CA ASN A 505 -21.82 17.59 -50.75
C ASN A 505 -21.80 18.60 -49.59
N PRO A 506 -20.66 18.84 -48.94
CA PRO A 506 -20.61 19.68 -47.74
C PRO A 506 -21.05 21.13 -47.99
N ASP A 507 -20.74 21.68 -49.18
CA ASP A 507 -21.03 23.06 -49.54
C ASP A 507 -22.51 23.36 -49.78
N LYS A 508 -23.37 22.32 -49.85
CA LYS A 508 -24.82 22.49 -50.03
C LYS A 508 -25.56 22.73 -48.72
N TYR A 509 -24.92 22.53 -47.56
CA TYR A 509 -25.55 22.54 -46.26
C TYR A 509 -24.78 23.46 -45.31
N VAL A 510 -25.49 24.01 -44.32
CA VAL A 510 -24.89 24.79 -43.24
C VAL A 510 -23.96 23.93 -42.38
N GLY A 511 -24.30 22.65 -42.24
CA GLY A 511 -23.57 21.68 -41.46
C GLY A 511 -24.30 20.34 -41.49
N SER A 512 -23.96 19.45 -40.57
CA SER A 512 -24.62 18.15 -40.36
C SER A 512 -25.39 18.12 -39.05
N TYR A 513 -26.23 17.09 -38.83
CA TYR A 513 -26.87 16.87 -37.54
C TYR A 513 -25.87 16.71 -36.38
N ALA A 514 -24.64 16.27 -36.66
CA ALA A 514 -23.59 16.16 -35.65
C ALA A 514 -23.13 17.53 -35.17
N ASP A 515 -23.14 18.54 -36.05
CA ASP A 515 -22.81 19.92 -35.69
C ASP A 515 -23.90 20.50 -34.77
N ILE A 516 -25.17 20.18 -35.03
CA ILE A 516 -26.29 20.59 -34.14
C ILE A 516 -26.09 20.01 -32.75
N ALA A 517 -25.79 18.72 -32.67
CA ALA A 517 -25.51 18.06 -31.39
C ALA A 517 -24.28 18.70 -30.70
N GLY A 518 -23.26 19.10 -31.47
CA GLY A 518 -22.09 19.84 -30.98
C GLY A 518 -22.46 21.21 -30.42
N ILE A 519 -23.32 21.96 -31.10
CA ILE A 519 -23.82 23.28 -30.65
C ILE A 519 -24.62 23.13 -29.35
N ILE A 520 -25.56 22.18 -29.28
CA ILE A 520 -26.36 21.91 -28.08
C ILE A 520 -25.42 21.51 -26.92
N ARG A 521 -24.47 20.59 -27.17
CA ARG A 521 -23.50 20.18 -26.17
C ARG A 521 -22.71 21.37 -25.62
N MET A 522 -22.15 22.17 -26.49
CA MET A 522 -21.38 23.36 -26.11
C MET A 522 -22.23 24.34 -25.28
N ALA A 523 -23.46 24.59 -25.68
CA ALA A 523 -24.36 25.49 -24.95
C ALA A 523 -24.67 25.03 -23.52
N ILE A 524 -24.88 23.71 -23.32
CA ILE A 524 -25.32 23.20 -22.03
C ILE A 524 -24.19 22.64 -21.16
N THR A 525 -23.00 22.42 -21.72
CA THR A 525 -21.87 21.84 -20.96
C THR A 525 -20.61 22.69 -21.02
N LYS A 526 -20.48 23.61 -21.97
CA LYS A 526 -19.24 24.35 -22.30
C LYS A 526 -18.06 23.43 -22.64
N GLU A 527 -18.35 22.20 -23.15
CA GLU A 527 -17.36 21.19 -23.55
C GLU A 527 -17.63 20.68 -24.96
N LYS A 528 -16.56 20.39 -25.72
CA LYS A 528 -16.64 19.76 -27.05
C LYS A 528 -16.91 18.26 -26.94
N ASN A 529 -16.38 17.62 -25.89
CA ASN A 529 -16.47 16.19 -25.66
C ASN A 529 -17.05 15.89 -24.28
N THR A 530 -18.17 15.18 -24.24
CA THR A 530 -18.87 14.79 -23.01
C THR A 530 -19.33 13.32 -23.12
N PRO A 531 -19.87 12.73 -22.05
CA PRO A 531 -20.71 11.54 -22.15
C PRO A 531 -21.90 11.75 -23.08
N ASP A 532 -22.76 10.74 -23.18
CA ASP A 532 -23.94 10.76 -24.02
C ASP A 532 -24.80 12.02 -23.78
N LEU A 533 -24.96 12.82 -24.83
CA LEU A 533 -25.64 14.11 -24.76
C LEU A 533 -27.12 13.99 -24.39
N TYR A 534 -27.82 12.96 -24.90
CA TYR A 534 -29.21 12.72 -24.55
C TYR A 534 -29.39 12.48 -23.04
N GLU A 535 -28.52 11.65 -22.46
CA GLU A 535 -28.55 11.37 -21.02
C GLU A 535 -28.27 12.63 -20.20
N ILE A 536 -27.32 13.46 -20.65
CA ILE A 536 -27.03 14.75 -20.01
C ILE A 536 -28.27 15.64 -20.05
N CYS A 537 -28.92 15.81 -21.21
CA CYS A 537 -30.12 16.63 -21.34
C CYS A 537 -31.24 16.12 -20.42
N LYS A 538 -31.43 14.79 -20.35
CA LYS A 538 -32.47 14.18 -19.53
C LYS A 538 -32.25 14.40 -18.03
N ILE A 539 -30.99 14.41 -17.58
CA ILE A 539 -30.63 14.68 -16.17
C ILE A 539 -30.78 16.15 -15.83
N LEU A 540 -30.37 17.06 -16.73
CA LEU A 540 -30.47 18.51 -16.52
C LEU A 540 -31.94 18.98 -16.51
N GLY A 541 -32.80 18.40 -17.35
CA GLY A 541 -34.19 18.80 -17.51
C GLY A 541 -34.38 20.08 -18.34
N LYS A 542 -35.62 20.32 -18.78
CA LYS A 542 -35.96 21.40 -19.68
C LYS A 542 -35.63 22.80 -19.12
N ASP A 543 -35.94 23.00 -17.86
CA ASP A 543 -35.78 24.32 -17.22
C ASP A 543 -34.30 24.74 -17.12
N GLU A 544 -33.43 23.80 -16.74
CA GLU A 544 -32.01 24.06 -16.66
C GLU A 544 -31.36 24.20 -18.06
N ILE A 545 -31.79 23.42 -19.03
CA ILE A 545 -31.35 23.58 -20.43
C ILE A 545 -31.71 24.98 -20.93
N LYS A 546 -32.94 25.41 -20.69
CA LYS A 546 -33.41 26.75 -21.06
C LYS A 546 -32.59 27.85 -20.39
N ARG A 547 -32.42 27.74 -19.07
CA ARG A 547 -31.60 28.70 -18.30
C ARG A 547 -30.21 28.89 -18.91
N ARG A 548 -29.53 27.78 -19.26
CA ARG A 548 -28.18 27.83 -19.85
C ARG A 548 -28.14 28.46 -21.23
N ILE A 549 -29.13 28.20 -22.03
CA ILE A 549 -29.26 28.79 -23.36
C ILE A 549 -29.55 30.29 -23.25
N ASP A 550 -30.36 30.74 -22.28
CA ASP A 550 -30.63 32.13 -22.01
C ASP A 550 -29.40 32.94 -21.51
N LEU A 551 -28.32 32.24 -21.06
CA LEU A 551 -27.03 32.85 -20.69
C LEU A 551 -26.12 33.17 -21.88
N LEU A 552 -26.43 32.67 -23.09
CA LEU A 552 -25.68 32.95 -24.32
C LEU A 552 -26.02 34.33 -24.86
#